data_63e10cdee2ca640b8cf9ee6b31613732
#
_entry.id   63e10cdee2ca640b8cf9ee6b31613732
#
_cell.length_a   1.000
_cell.length_b   1.000
_cell.length_c   1.000
_cell.angle_alpha   90.00
_cell.angle_beta   90.00
_cell.angle_gamma   90.00
#
_symmetry.space_group_name_H-M   'P 1'
#
loop_
_entity.id
_entity.type
_entity.pdbx_description
1 polymer ?
#
loop_
_entity_poly.entity_id
_entity_poly.type
_entity_poly.pdbx_seq_one_letter_code
_entity_poly.pdbx_strand_id
1 'polypeptide(L)'
;MIKLLIADDEPHFRDYMRTVLDWKGLGFEICAIAKNGEEALIAAQEAIPDIALIDINMPRMDGIALTERLKQISGNMLVVFITGYSEFEYARKALQLGVDEYVLKPFSEEELTGIVLKLKLRIQKRISDEKYINEEKKIVAEELLKKLVEHRISNDPPEFAKKLSRVDITFPYDHFLVSVIEIDRISEMWTRPREIELWKFGISNVLHEVISKEGKQQNVFGGNENHIISILNFQNVSGTYKSITGCFQRVCKLIYEDFGFTVTIGLGNGVAGLESVSESYRNALAAVKDKFISGSGRVISYVNLSNQNRRASFYRLDLNDKLLEALRKNDYEAIKDILMSAKEDIKQQQLSNDYAYTMTFGMLSICLSYIIEMNCSIAEVLGDTFHPYEEMYNKQSLEDCFTLLEDIFRRTVEKLQNTFPQKAASILREVEEYIRQHYSDSSLTVESMASNIFFDASYIRRIFSRYMDCTISDYITAVRMKEARKLLEQQDLTISSVAEQVGYSDPGYFSKCFKKHFGASPREYINKL
;
A
#
# COMPACT_ATOMS: atom_id res chain seq x y z
N MET A 1 14.13 -40.57 1.08
CA MET A 1 13.88 -42.00 1.41
C MET A 1 14.36 -42.24 2.82
N ILE A 2 13.77 -43.23 3.53
CA ILE A 2 14.19 -43.61 4.89
C ILE A 2 15.46 -44.46 4.78
N LYS A 3 16.52 -44.07 5.48
CA LYS A 3 17.81 -44.77 5.43
C LYS A 3 17.81 -45.98 6.34
N LEU A 4 18.24 -47.11 5.81
CA LEU A 4 18.25 -48.40 6.49
C LEU A 4 19.67 -48.93 6.58
N LEU A 5 20.11 -49.29 7.80
CA LEU A 5 21.35 -50.03 8.07
C LEU A 5 20.99 -51.49 8.35
N ILE A 6 21.75 -52.43 7.79
CA ILE A 6 21.63 -53.85 8.07
C ILE A 6 22.96 -54.34 8.65
N ALA A 7 22.93 -55.00 9.79
CA ALA A 7 24.10 -55.56 10.45
C ALA A 7 23.85 -57.03 10.81
N ASP A 8 24.63 -57.96 10.25
CA ASP A 8 24.52 -59.39 10.46
C ASP A 8 25.84 -60.06 10.07
N ASP A 9 26.33 -61.05 10.78
CA ASP A 9 27.58 -61.68 10.51
C ASP A 9 27.49 -62.76 9.42
N GLU A 10 26.29 -63.29 9.13
CA GLU A 10 26.04 -64.31 8.13
C GLU A 10 26.01 -63.74 6.70
N PRO A 11 26.94 -64.08 5.78
CA PRO A 11 26.93 -63.50 4.42
C PRO A 11 25.66 -63.83 3.64
N HIS A 12 25.16 -65.06 3.73
CA HIS A 12 23.93 -65.45 3.03
C HIS A 12 22.68 -64.67 3.50
N PHE A 13 22.62 -64.35 4.79
CA PHE A 13 21.51 -63.58 5.34
C PHE A 13 21.60 -62.13 4.92
N ARG A 14 22.79 -61.51 4.87
CA ARG A 14 22.97 -60.18 4.33
C ARG A 14 22.53 -60.06 2.87
N ASP A 15 22.88 -61.07 2.03
CA ASP A 15 22.45 -61.10 0.63
C ASP A 15 20.96 -61.34 0.50
N TYR A 16 20.35 -62.16 1.34
CA TYR A 16 18.90 -62.32 1.44
C TYR A 16 18.22 -61.00 1.80
N MET A 17 18.68 -60.29 2.81
CA MET A 17 18.12 -59.02 3.25
C MET A 17 18.17 -57.91 2.19
N ARG A 18 19.11 -57.96 1.27
CA ARG A 18 19.16 -57.04 0.12
C ARG A 18 17.99 -57.23 -0.84
N THR A 19 17.47 -58.42 -0.98
CA THR A 19 16.54 -58.82 -2.05
C THR A 19 15.18 -59.27 -1.53
N VAL A 20 15.05 -59.53 -0.23
CA VAL A 20 13.82 -60.05 0.39
C VAL A 20 12.62 -59.12 0.21
N LEU A 21 12.87 -57.81 0.13
CA LEU A 21 11.83 -56.80 -0.10
C LEU A 21 12.25 -55.85 -1.22
N ASP A 22 11.26 -55.29 -1.92
CA ASP A 22 11.48 -54.11 -2.76
C ASP A 22 11.62 -52.85 -1.88
N TRP A 23 12.82 -52.70 -1.28
CA TRP A 23 13.10 -51.59 -0.37
C TRP A 23 12.82 -50.23 -0.97
N LYS A 24 13.15 -50.00 -2.25
CA LYS A 24 12.91 -48.73 -2.94
C LYS A 24 11.41 -48.49 -3.16
N GLY A 25 10.68 -49.50 -3.61
CA GLY A 25 9.21 -49.43 -3.77
C GLY A 25 8.51 -49.16 -2.45
N LEU A 26 9.02 -49.68 -1.35
CA LEU A 26 8.54 -49.43 0.01
C LEU A 26 8.99 -48.04 0.57
N GLY A 27 9.91 -47.34 -0.12
CA GLY A 27 10.40 -46.03 0.25
C GLY A 27 11.61 -46.00 1.18
N PHE A 28 12.36 -47.12 1.24
CA PHE A 28 13.60 -47.24 1.99
C PHE A 28 14.83 -47.25 1.07
N GLU A 29 15.95 -46.81 1.63
CA GLU A 29 17.25 -46.85 1.00
C GLU A 29 18.23 -47.57 1.94
N ILE A 30 18.79 -48.71 1.51
CA ILE A 30 19.83 -49.38 2.26
C ILE A 30 21.10 -48.54 2.14
N CYS A 31 21.43 -47.79 3.19
CA CYS A 31 22.60 -46.94 3.22
C CYS A 31 23.89 -47.66 3.57
N ALA A 32 23.80 -48.77 4.33
CA ALA A 32 24.95 -49.64 4.64
C ALA A 32 24.53 -51.05 4.98
N ILE A 33 25.43 -52.01 4.70
CA ILE A 33 25.35 -53.41 5.15
C ILE A 33 26.67 -53.77 5.78
N ALA A 34 26.64 -54.15 7.06
CA ALA A 34 27.81 -54.46 7.87
C ALA A 34 27.84 -55.91 8.30
N LYS A 35 29.05 -56.50 8.46
CA LYS A 35 29.26 -57.88 8.87
C LYS A 35 29.56 -58.09 10.36
N ASN A 36 29.60 -56.95 11.12
CA ASN A 36 29.81 -56.95 12.57
C ASN A 36 29.44 -55.57 13.12
N GLY A 37 29.35 -55.45 14.45
CA GLY A 37 28.96 -54.19 15.09
C GLY A 37 29.95 -53.04 14.94
N GLU A 38 31.25 -53.30 14.79
CA GLU A 38 32.24 -52.24 14.59
C GLU A 38 32.05 -51.55 13.22
N GLU A 39 31.89 -52.37 12.16
CA GLU A 39 31.64 -51.89 10.80
C GLU A 39 30.30 -51.14 10.72
N ALA A 40 29.27 -51.67 11.39
CA ALA A 40 27.96 -51.02 11.48
C ALA A 40 28.02 -49.65 12.18
N LEU A 41 28.82 -49.55 13.26
CA LEU A 41 28.99 -48.30 13.99
C LEU A 41 29.67 -47.21 13.13
N ILE A 42 30.72 -47.57 12.37
CA ILE A 42 31.41 -46.65 11.45
C ILE A 42 30.43 -46.17 10.37
N ALA A 43 29.74 -47.11 9.73
CA ALA A 43 28.76 -46.78 8.70
C ALA A 43 27.61 -45.89 9.24
N ALA A 44 27.17 -46.12 10.46
CA ALA A 44 26.13 -45.29 11.09
C ALA A 44 26.60 -43.85 11.40
N GLN A 45 27.88 -43.64 11.71
CA GLN A 45 28.46 -42.31 11.89
C GLN A 45 28.50 -41.49 10.59
N GLU A 46 28.76 -42.17 9.45
CA GLU A 46 28.82 -41.51 8.15
C GLU A 46 27.44 -41.27 7.54
N ALA A 47 26.54 -42.26 7.60
CA ALA A 47 25.27 -42.23 6.89
C ALA A 47 24.07 -41.74 7.72
N ILE A 48 24.16 -41.80 9.06
CA ILE A 48 23.11 -41.53 10.04
C ILE A 48 21.78 -42.19 9.62
N PRO A 49 21.64 -43.55 9.78
CA PRO A 49 20.44 -44.25 9.37
C PRO A 49 19.22 -43.92 10.26
N ASP A 50 18.03 -43.99 9.69
CA ASP A 50 16.78 -43.85 10.40
C ASP A 50 16.36 -45.14 11.11
N ILE A 51 16.68 -46.29 10.50
CA ILE A 51 16.38 -47.65 10.99
C ILE A 51 17.63 -48.48 10.91
N ALA A 52 17.88 -49.31 11.94
CA ALA A 52 18.91 -50.33 11.97
C ALA A 52 18.30 -51.71 12.20
N LEU A 53 18.52 -52.65 11.28
CA LEU A 53 18.19 -54.07 11.41
C LEU A 53 19.45 -54.79 11.86
N ILE A 54 19.47 -55.35 13.06
CA ILE A 54 20.70 -55.80 13.72
C ILE A 54 20.53 -57.22 14.21
N ASP A 55 21.47 -58.11 13.83
CA ASP A 55 21.59 -59.38 14.52
C ASP A 55 22.23 -59.20 15.89
N ILE A 56 21.76 -59.95 16.88
CA ILE A 56 22.27 -59.86 18.26
C ILE A 56 23.65 -60.47 18.35
N ASN A 57 23.87 -61.64 17.75
CA ASN A 57 25.06 -62.41 17.92
C ASN A 57 26.06 -62.14 16.79
N MET A 58 26.84 -61.12 16.90
CA MET A 58 27.87 -60.75 15.95
C MET A 58 29.26 -60.79 16.59
N PRO A 59 30.31 -61.15 15.84
CA PRO A 59 31.68 -61.11 16.35
C PRO A 59 32.17 -59.69 16.59
N ARG A 60 33.16 -59.53 17.50
CA ARG A 60 33.80 -58.25 17.91
C ARG A 60 32.89 -57.31 18.73
N MET A 61 31.77 -56.98 18.21
CA MET A 61 30.77 -56.16 18.90
C MET A 61 29.39 -56.78 18.63
N ASP A 62 28.71 -57.20 19.67
CA ASP A 62 27.36 -57.76 19.58
C ASP A 62 26.31 -56.69 19.31
N GLY A 63 25.10 -57.11 18.92
CA GLY A 63 24.01 -56.19 18.58
C GLY A 63 23.53 -55.35 19.75
N ILE A 64 23.72 -55.82 20.99
CA ILE A 64 23.36 -55.09 22.21
C ILE A 64 24.30 -53.91 22.41
N ALA A 65 25.61 -54.17 22.42
CA ALA A 65 26.63 -53.12 22.55
C ALA A 65 26.60 -52.13 21.37
N LEU A 66 26.28 -52.60 20.14
CA LEU A 66 26.07 -51.75 18.99
C LEU A 66 24.88 -50.79 19.21
N THR A 67 23.75 -51.33 19.69
CA THR A 67 22.53 -50.53 19.92
C THR A 67 22.73 -49.42 20.94
N GLU A 68 23.44 -49.69 22.04
CA GLU A 68 23.81 -48.67 23.02
C GLU A 68 24.57 -47.51 22.40
N ARG A 69 25.54 -47.80 21.51
CA ARG A 69 26.32 -46.77 20.82
C ARG A 69 25.53 -46.04 19.73
N LEU A 70 24.68 -46.74 18.98
CA LEU A 70 23.81 -46.13 17.97
C LEU A 70 22.82 -45.15 18.60
N LYS A 71 22.25 -45.48 19.76
CA LYS A 71 21.35 -44.55 20.50
C LYS A 71 22.09 -43.30 21.01
N GLN A 72 23.41 -43.37 21.23
CA GLN A 72 24.24 -42.20 21.55
C GLN A 72 24.49 -41.30 20.32
N ILE A 73 24.59 -41.89 19.12
CA ILE A 73 24.74 -41.15 17.86
C ILE A 73 23.42 -40.45 17.50
N SER A 74 22.31 -41.16 17.57
CA SER A 74 20.98 -40.65 17.30
C SER A 74 19.94 -41.30 18.19
N GLY A 75 19.45 -40.59 19.18
CA GLY A 75 18.36 -41.05 20.06
C GLY A 75 17.07 -41.39 19.31
N ASN A 76 16.92 -40.86 18.09
CA ASN A 76 15.75 -41.02 17.23
C ASN A 76 15.83 -42.21 16.27
N MET A 77 16.99 -42.92 16.21
CA MET A 77 17.19 -44.09 15.37
C MET A 77 16.33 -45.27 15.89
N LEU A 78 15.54 -45.84 15.01
CA LEU A 78 14.74 -47.04 15.35
C LEU A 78 15.58 -48.28 15.15
N VAL A 79 15.56 -49.19 16.11
CA VAL A 79 16.36 -50.42 16.10
C VAL A 79 15.44 -51.63 16.12
N VAL A 80 15.73 -52.57 15.22
CA VAL A 80 15.07 -53.88 15.15
C VAL A 80 16.11 -54.96 15.35
N PHE A 81 15.93 -55.85 16.32
CA PHE A 81 16.72 -57.02 16.45
C PHE A 81 16.16 -58.15 15.59
N ILE A 82 17.04 -58.80 14.84
CA ILE A 82 16.76 -60.00 14.03
C ILE A 82 17.69 -61.12 14.51
N THR A 83 17.17 -62.17 15.12
CA THR A 83 18.01 -63.20 15.75
C THR A 83 17.40 -64.59 15.61
N GLY A 84 18.25 -65.61 15.58
CA GLY A 84 17.89 -67.05 15.56
C GLY A 84 17.62 -67.65 16.94
N TYR A 85 17.81 -66.88 18.00
CA TYR A 85 17.69 -67.38 19.36
C TYR A 85 16.47 -66.84 20.07
N SER A 86 15.64 -67.70 20.61
CA SER A 86 14.43 -67.37 21.40
C SER A 86 14.72 -67.21 22.89
N GLU A 87 15.96 -66.88 23.29
CA GLU A 87 16.32 -66.75 24.69
C GLU A 87 15.67 -65.55 25.32
N PHE A 88 14.93 -65.78 26.41
CA PHE A 88 14.21 -64.76 27.19
C PHE A 88 15.12 -63.62 27.67
N GLU A 89 16.38 -63.88 27.92
CA GLU A 89 17.37 -62.90 28.36
C GLU A 89 17.66 -61.82 27.30
N TYR A 90 17.71 -62.17 26.01
CA TYR A 90 17.89 -61.17 24.94
C TYR A 90 16.67 -60.32 24.72
N ALA A 91 15.48 -60.85 24.78
CA ALA A 91 14.24 -60.12 24.72
C ALA A 91 14.11 -59.11 25.89
N ARG A 92 14.53 -59.51 27.07
CA ARG A 92 14.55 -58.64 28.27
C ARG A 92 15.54 -57.48 28.12
N LYS A 93 16.73 -57.75 27.65
CA LYS A 93 17.74 -56.71 27.38
C LYS A 93 17.29 -55.75 26.27
N ALA A 94 16.68 -56.26 25.20
CA ALA A 94 16.12 -55.44 24.13
C ALA A 94 15.08 -54.43 24.66
N LEU A 95 14.18 -54.87 25.53
CA LEU A 95 13.20 -53.99 26.19
C LEU A 95 13.85 -52.90 27.07
N GLN A 96 14.92 -53.23 27.79
CA GLN A 96 15.66 -52.28 28.63
C GLN A 96 16.40 -51.22 27.80
N LEU A 97 16.88 -51.57 26.60
CA LEU A 97 17.56 -50.68 25.68
C LEU A 97 16.61 -49.84 24.80
N GLY A 98 15.31 -50.06 24.92
CA GLY A 98 14.33 -49.34 24.09
C GLY A 98 14.43 -49.71 22.61
N VAL A 99 14.65 -50.97 22.31
CA VAL A 99 14.58 -51.51 20.94
C VAL A 99 13.14 -51.48 20.48
N ASP A 100 12.93 -51.05 19.25
CA ASP A 100 11.60 -50.75 18.73
C ASP A 100 10.82 -52.01 18.32
N GLU A 101 11.51 -53.02 17.78
CA GLU A 101 10.92 -54.31 17.37
C GLU A 101 11.93 -55.44 17.50
N TYR A 102 11.42 -56.66 17.54
CA TYR A 102 12.21 -57.92 17.65
C TYR A 102 11.66 -58.98 16.71
N VAL A 103 12.51 -59.60 15.91
CA VAL A 103 12.14 -60.57 14.87
C VAL A 103 12.94 -61.86 15.06
N LEU A 104 12.25 -62.97 15.06
CA LEU A 104 12.90 -64.30 15.13
C LEU A 104 13.14 -64.88 13.74
N LYS A 105 14.38 -65.38 13.50
CA LYS A 105 14.71 -66.17 12.31
C LYS A 105 14.23 -67.61 12.51
N PRO A 106 13.60 -68.27 11.49
CA PRO A 106 13.20 -67.70 10.20
C PRO A 106 11.91 -66.93 10.28
N PHE A 107 11.80 -65.83 9.54
CA PHE A 107 10.61 -64.99 9.41
C PHE A 107 10.11 -64.98 7.97
N SER A 108 8.86 -64.65 7.78
CA SER A 108 8.26 -64.47 6.45
C SER A 108 8.50 -63.05 5.89
N GLU A 109 8.39 -62.92 4.56
CA GLU A 109 8.43 -61.63 3.87
C GLU A 109 7.33 -60.71 4.40
N GLU A 110 6.12 -61.23 4.64
CA GLU A 110 4.99 -60.47 5.16
C GLU A 110 5.24 -59.93 6.57
N GLU A 111 5.88 -60.74 7.45
CA GLU A 111 6.23 -60.33 8.82
C GLU A 111 7.26 -59.21 8.81
N LEU A 112 8.32 -59.30 8.01
CA LEU A 112 9.32 -58.24 7.88
C LEU A 112 8.70 -56.98 7.27
N THR A 113 7.87 -57.14 6.22
CA THR A 113 7.12 -56.03 5.60
C THR A 113 6.26 -55.31 6.61
N GLY A 114 5.50 -56.05 7.44
CA GLY A 114 4.67 -55.48 8.47
C GLY A 114 5.45 -54.61 9.47
N ILE A 115 6.62 -55.09 9.88
CA ILE A 115 7.49 -54.38 10.82
C ILE A 115 8.08 -53.11 10.21
N VAL A 116 8.65 -53.17 9.01
CA VAL A 116 9.27 -51.99 8.39
C VAL A 116 8.24 -50.94 8.03
N LEU A 117 7.03 -51.32 7.61
CA LEU A 117 5.92 -50.39 7.39
C LEU A 117 5.45 -49.73 8.69
N LYS A 118 5.35 -50.46 9.80
CA LYS A 118 5.04 -49.92 11.11
C LYS A 118 6.06 -48.86 11.55
N LEU A 119 7.35 -49.15 11.35
CA LEU A 119 8.42 -48.19 11.66
C LEU A 119 8.40 -46.99 10.73
N LYS A 120 8.11 -47.20 9.45
CA LYS A 120 7.91 -46.11 8.49
C LYS A 120 6.80 -45.14 8.96
N LEU A 121 5.66 -45.67 9.37
CA LEU A 121 4.55 -44.86 9.90
C LEU A 121 4.95 -44.06 11.16
N ARG A 122 5.76 -44.66 12.05
CA ARG A 122 6.30 -43.98 13.24
C ARG A 122 7.19 -42.80 12.84
N ILE A 123 8.09 -42.97 11.89
CA ILE A 123 9.00 -41.93 11.39
C ILE A 123 8.17 -40.81 10.73
N GLN A 124 7.22 -41.16 9.86
CA GLN A 124 6.36 -40.21 9.17
C GLN A 124 5.52 -39.38 10.15
N LYS A 125 4.93 -40.03 11.17
CA LYS A 125 4.18 -39.36 12.22
C LYS A 125 5.06 -38.36 12.99
N ARG A 126 6.27 -38.78 13.40
CA ARG A 126 7.22 -37.91 14.09
C ARG A 126 7.57 -36.68 13.28
N ILE A 127 7.90 -36.85 11.99
CA ILE A 127 8.21 -35.76 11.07
C ILE A 127 7.01 -34.81 10.91
N SER A 128 5.79 -35.37 10.84
CA SER A 128 4.56 -34.58 10.76
C SER A 128 4.31 -33.79 12.04
N ASP A 129 4.48 -34.41 13.21
CA ASP A 129 4.30 -33.78 14.52
C ASP A 129 5.33 -32.66 14.72
N GLU A 130 6.59 -32.88 14.35
CA GLU A 130 7.65 -31.86 14.40
C GLU A 130 7.35 -30.66 13.47
N LYS A 131 6.86 -30.92 12.26
CA LYS A 131 6.41 -29.86 11.36
C LYS A 131 5.27 -29.04 11.94
N TYR A 132 4.27 -29.73 12.47
CA TYR A 132 3.11 -29.09 13.07
C TYR A 132 3.51 -28.19 14.26
N ILE A 133 4.35 -28.70 15.16
CA ILE A 133 4.88 -27.91 16.29
C ILE A 133 5.67 -26.69 15.80
N ASN A 134 6.50 -26.85 14.74
CA ASN A 134 7.27 -25.74 14.20
C ASN A 134 6.37 -24.68 13.52
N GLU A 135 5.30 -25.11 12.83
CA GLU A 135 4.32 -24.20 12.23
C GLU A 135 3.55 -23.44 13.32
N GLU A 136 3.08 -24.14 14.39
CA GLU A 136 2.43 -23.47 15.53
C GLU A 136 3.39 -22.47 16.21
N LYS A 137 4.64 -22.86 16.45
CA LYS A 137 5.65 -21.95 17.02
C LYS A 137 5.82 -20.69 16.16
N LYS A 138 5.88 -20.85 14.81
CA LYS A 138 6.02 -19.73 13.91
C LYS A 138 4.83 -18.77 13.98
N ILE A 139 3.60 -19.28 14.02
CA ILE A 139 2.39 -18.47 14.15
C ILE A 139 2.40 -17.68 15.45
N VAL A 140 2.71 -18.36 16.58
CA VAL A 140 2.80 -17.70 17.89
C VAL A 140 3.93 -16.66 17.91
N ALA A 141 5.07 -16.95 17.30
CA ALA A 141 6.19 -16.03 17.17
C ALA A 141 5.80 -14.74 16.43
N GLU A 142 5.14 -14.86 15.27
CA GLU A 142 4.65 -13.71 14.51
C GLU A 142 3.61 -12.89 15.30
N GLU A 143 2.71 -13.54 16.03
CA GLU A 143 1.72 -12.85 16.87
C GLU A 143 2.40 -12.07 18.01
N LEU A 144 3.40 -12.65 18.66
CA LEU A 144 4.16 -11.98 19.71
C LEU A 144 4.95 -10.78 19.15
N LEU A 145 5.60 -10.92 17.98
CA LEU A 145 6.31 -9.83 17.33
C LEU A 145 5.35 -8.68 16.92
N LYS A 146 4.14 -9.00 16.43
CA LYS A 146 3.10 -8.00 16.17
C LYS A 146 2.69 -7.25 17.45
N LYS A 147 2.45 -7.97 18.55
CA LYS A 147 2.16 -7.35 19.85
C LYS A 147 3.28 -6.44 20.33
N LEU A 148 4.53 -6.80 20.07
CA LEU A 148 5.71 -6.01 20.42
C LEU A 148 5.72 -4.65 19.68
N VAL A 149 5.53 -4.65 18.37
CA VAL A 149 5.54 -3.41 17.58
C VAL A 149 4.29 -2.55 17.78
N GLU A 150 3.13 -3.15 18.10
CA GLU A 150 1.87 -2.45 18.34
C GLU A 150 1.72 -1.90 19.78
N HIS A 151 2.74 -2.02 20.62
CA HIS A 151 2.72 -1.62 22.04
C HIS A 151 1.65 -2.36 22.88
N ARG A 152 1.34 -3.61 22.52
CA ARG A 152 0.43 -4.48 23.27
C ARG A 152 1.19 -5.43 24.20
N ILE A 153 2.30 -4.94 24.76
CA ILE A 153 3.11 -5.68 25.72
C ILE A 153 2.41 -5.57 27.09
N SER A 154 2.37 -6.69 27.82
CA SER A 154 1.99 -6.66 29.24
C SER A 154 2.97 -5.76 30.02
N ASN A 155 2.52 -5.14 31.13
CA ASN A 155 3.32 -4.24 31.96
C ASN A 155 4.60 -4.88 32.58
N ASP A 156 4.99 -6.08 32.13
CA ASP A 156 6.16 -6.83 32.56
C ASP A 156 7.03 -7.26 31.36
N PRO A 157 7.98 -6.39 30.93
CA PRO A 157 8.90 -6.71 29.84
C PRO A 157 9.70 -8.01 30.04
N PRO A 158 10.20 -8.37 31.24
CA PRO A 158 10.84 -9.65 31.49
C PRO A 158 9.96 -10.88 31.24
N GLU A 159 8.67 -10.82 31.60
CA GLU A 159 7.73 -11.90 31.30
C GLU A 159 7.49 -12.05 29.80
N PHE A 160 7.40 -10.92 29.08
CA PHE A 160 7.25 -10.92 27.63
C PHE A 160 8.49 -11.52 26.93
N ALA A 161 9.70 -11.17 27.37
CA ALA A 161 10.94 -11.76 26.87
C ALA A 161 10.99 -13.29 27.08
N LYS A 162 10.46 -13.80 28.21
CA LYS A 162 10.31 -15.26 28.43
C LYS A 162 9.32 -15.90 27.47
N LYS A 163 8.24 -15.20 27.10
CA LYS A 163 7.30 -15.72 26.08
C LYS A 163 7.96 -15.81 24.70
N LEU A 164 8.76 -14.82 24.32
CA LEU A 164 9.52 -14.85 23.07
C LEU A 164 10.55 -15.99 23.04
N SER A 165 11.27 -16.22 24.15
CA SER A 165 12.28 -17.31 24.22
C SER A 165 11.66 -18.72 24.07
N ARG A 166 10.39 -18.92 24.45
CA ARG A 166 9.66 -20.19 24.26
C ARG A 166 9.38 -20.51 22.79
N VAL A 167 9.39 -19.51 21.92
CA VAL A 167 9.22 -19.64 20.48
C VAL A 167 10.54 -19.36 19.73
N ASP A 168 11.65 -19.61 20.39
CA ASP A 168 13.01 -19.52 19.86
C ASP A 168 13.42 -18.08 19.38
N ILE A 169 12.73 -17.02 19.89
CA ILE A 169 13.11 -15.63 19.65
C ILE A 169 13.87 -15.10 20.85
N THR A 170 15.11 -14.67 20.62
CA THR A 170 15.96 -14.05 21.62
C THR A 170 16.54 -12.74 21.11
N PHE A 171 16.68 -11.77 21.99
CA PHE A 171 17.32 -10.50 21.70
C PHE A 171 18.53 -10.33 22.63
N PRO A 172 19.74 -10.65 22.16
CA PRO A 172 20.95 -10.62 23.00
C PRO A 172 21.44 -9.20 23.32
N TYR A 173 20.91 -8.17 22.68
CA TYR A 173 21.35 -6.79 22.83
C TYR A 173 20.19 -5.88 23.25
N ASP A 174 20.53 -4.73 23.86
CA ASP A 174 19.54 -3.77 24.36
C ASP A 174 19.02 -2.78 23.31
N HIS A 175 19.66 -2.71 22.13
CA HIS A 175 19.29 -1.73 21.13
C HIS A 175 18.51 -2.37 19.98
N PHE A 176 17.50 -1.63 19.51
CA PHE A 176 16.58 -2.07 18.48
C PHE A 176 16.41 -0.99 17.41
N LEU A 177 16.15 -1.43 16.20
CA LEU A 177 15.69 -0.59 15.10
C LEU A 177 14.63 -1.37 14.32
N VAL A 178 13.51 -0.73 14.06
CA VAL A 178 12.45 -1.33 13.23
C VAL A 178 12.51 -0.74 11.83
N SER A 179 12.38 -1.61 10.84
CA SER A 179 12.13 -1.21 9.46
C SER A 179 10.78 -1.72 9.00
N VAL A 180 10.12 -0.91 8.18
CA VAL A 180 8.87 -1.27 7.49
C VAL A 180 9.15 -1.22 5.99
N ILE A 181 8.88 -2.32 5.32
CA ILE A 181 9.10 -2.48 3.88
C ILE A 181 7.73 -2.55 3.21
N GLU A 182 7.53 -1.73 2.20
CA GLU A 182 6.32 -1.71 1.38
C GLU A 182 6.69 -1.98 -0.08
N ILE A 183 5.95 -2.87 -0.74
CA ILE A 183 6.09 -3.10 -2.18
C ILE A 183 5.37 -1.97 -2.90
N ASP A 184 6.10 -1.25 -3.75
CA ASP A 184 5.53 -0.11 -4.47
C ASP A 184 4.58 -0.60 -5.57
N ARG A 185 3.44 0.10 -5.74
CA ARG A 185 2.42 -0.17 -6.76
C ARG A 185 1.90 -1.63 -6.76
N ILE A 186 1.81 -2.25 -5.60
CA ILE A 186 1.42 -3.66 -5.44
C ILE A 186 0.06 -3.96 -6.10
N SER A 187 -0.92 -3.07 -6.00
CA SER A 187 -2.27 -3.22 -6.57
C SER A 187 -2.30 -3.14 -8.10
N GLU A 188 -1.31 -2.49 -8.71
CA GLU A 188 -1.18 -2.40 -10.18
C GLU A 188 -0.52 -3.65 -10.76
N MET A 189 0.32 -4.34 -9.98
CA MET A 189 1.13 -5.47 -10.44
C MET A 189 0.48 -6.82 -10.16
N TRP A 190 -0.18 -6.98 -9.01
CA TRP A 190 -0.74 -8.26 -8.59
C TRP A 190 -2.12 -8.10 -7.95
N THR A 191 -3.06 -8.92 -8.44
CA THR A 191 -4.43 -8.97 -7.91
C THR A 191 -4.69 -10.20 -7.04
N ARG A 192 -3.81 -11.21 -7.11
CA ARG A 192 -3.98 -12.48 -6.39
C ARG A 192 -3.23 -12.48 -5.06
N PRO A 193 -3.89 -12.69 -3.92
CA PRO A 193 -3.24 -12.69 -2.59
C PRO A 193 -2.06 -13.65 -2.47
N ARG A 194 -2.11 -14.82 -3.12
CA ARG A 194 -1.03 -15.82 -3.09
C ARG A 194 0.26 -15.33 -3.76
N GLU A 195 0.16 -14.54 -4.80
CA GLU A 195 1.33 -13.95 -5.47
C GLU A 195 2.00 -12.93 -4.57
N ILE A 196 1.22 -12.10 -3.88
CA ILE A 196 1.70 -11.13 -2.91
C ILE A 196 2.47 -11.82 -1.77
N GLU A 197 1.93 -12.89 -1.21
CA GLU A 197 2.60 -13.65 -0.14
C GLU A 197 3.91 -14.31 -0.61
N LEU A 198 3.97 -14.79 -1.86
CA LEU A 198 5.19 -15.33 -2.45
C LEU A 198 6.28 -14.25 -2.55
N TRP A 199 5.92 -13.04 -3.00
CA TRP A 199 6.87 -11.93 -3.09
C TRP A 199 7.32 -11.44 -1.73
N LYS A 200 6.43 -11.37 -0.74
CA LYS A 200 6.82 -11.07 0.65
C LYS A 200 7.84 -12.09 1.18
N PHE A 201 7.64 -13.37 0.89
CA PHE A 201 8.60 -14.41 1.25
C PHE A 201 9.95 -14.21 0.54
N GLY A 202 9.95 -13.91 -0.76
CA GLY A 202 11.17 -13.60 -1.52
C GLY A 202 11.94 -12.41 -0.93
N ILE A 203 11.24 -11.30 -0.65
CA ILE A 203 11.82 -10.11 -0.03
C ILE A 203 12.40 -10.44 1.36
N SER A 204 11.69 -11.25 2.17
CA SER A 204 12.16 -11.66 3.49
C SER A 204 13.46 -12.46 3.42
N ASN A 205 13.61 -13.31 2.40
CA ASN A 205 14.84 -14.06 2.16
C ASN A 205 16.02 -13.15 1.77
N VAL A 206 15.80 -12.18 0.87
CA VAL A 206 16.81 -11.17 0.50
C VAL A 206 17.24 -10.35 1.71
N LEU A 207 16.27 -9.91 2.51
CA LEU A 207 16.54 -9.21 3.77
C LEU A 207 17.42 -10.04 4.70
N HIS A 208 17.05 -11.32 4.90
CA HIS A 208 17.77 -12.21 5.77
C HIS A 208 19.21 -12.43 5.28
N GLU A 209 19.41 -12.65 4.00
CA GLU A 209 20.73 -12.87 3.41
C GLU A 209 21.63 -11.62 3.55
N VAL A 210 21.11 -10.43 3.20
CA VAL A 210 21.91 -9.20 3.22
C VAL A 210 22.30 -8.82 4.64
N ILE A 211 21.36 -8.91 5.61
CA ILE A 211 21.59 -8.44 6.97
C ILE A 211 22.40 -9.46 7.78
N SER A 212 22.20 -10.76 7.56
CA SER A 212 23.00 -11.80 8.24
C SER A 212 24.49 -11.76 7.85
N LYS A 213 24.82 -11.40 6.60
CA LYS A 213 26.21 -11.21 6.14
C LYS A 213 26.93 -10.10 6.92
N GLU A 214 26.20 -9.15 7.49
CA GLU A 214 26.73 -8.07 8.32
C GLU A 214 26.80 -8.44 9.83
N GLY A 215 26.52 -9.71 10.17
CA GLY A 215 26.57 -10.20 11.56
C GLY A 215 25.49 -9.61 12.47
N LYS A 216 24.39 -9.11 11.93
CA LYS A 216 23.27 -8.51 12.67
C LYS A 216 22.13 -9.50 12.81
N GLN A 217 21.54 -9.53 14.00
CA GLN A 217 20.36 -10.35 14.25
C GLN A 217 19.10 -9.60 13.85
N GLN A 218 18.21 -10.30 13.16
CA GLN A 218 16.91 -9.74 12.75
C GLN A 218 15.79 -10.75 12.87
N ASN A 219 14.58 -10.24 13.09
CA ASN A 219 13.33 -10.99 13.01
C ASN A 219 12.45 -10.30 11.96
N VAL A 220 12.05 -11.06 10.92
CA VAL A 220 11.23 -10.56 9.81
C VAL A 220 9.89 -11.25 9.86
N PHE A 221 8.79 -10.48 9.73
CA PHE A 221 7.43 -10.99 9.77
C PHE A 221 6.47 -10.10 8.98
N GLY A 222 5.28 -10.63 8.67
CA GLY A 222 4.24 -9.88 7.97
C GLY A 222 3.52 -8.88 8.88
N GLY A 223 3.41 -7.63 8.42
CA GLY A 223 2.63 -6.57 9.07
C GLY A 223 1.22 -6.43 8.48
N ASN A 224 0.51 -5.37 8.92
CA ASN A 224 -0.75 -4.94 8.32
C ASN A 224 -0.50 -4.29 6.95
N GLU A 225 -1.55 -4.08 6.16
CA GLU A 225 -1.51 -3.34 4.89
C GLU A 225 -0.42 -3.81 3.90
N ASN A 226 -0.17 -5.13 3.87
CA ASN A 226 0.88 -5.72 3.01
C ASN A 226 2.33 -5.31 3.35
N HIS A 227 2.57 -4.73 4.52
CA HIS A 227 3.92 -4.44 4.99
C HIS A 227 4.70 -5.70 5.38
N ILE A 228 6.01 -5.63 5.19
CA ILE A 228 6.97 -6.55 5.80
C ILE A 228 7.70 -5.76 6.88
N ILE A 229 7.77 -6.31 8.08
CA ILE A 229 8.40 -5.66 9.24
C ILE A 229 9.67 -6.43 9.58
N SER A 230 10.76 -5.71 9.81
CA SER A 230 12.00 -6.29 10.33
C SER A 230 12.41 -5.57 11.61
N ILE A 231 12.64 -6.34 12.67
CA ILE A 231 13.21 -5.85 13.93
C ILE A 231 14.67 -6.26 13.96
N LEU A 232 15.56 -5.29 13.93
CA LEU A 232 17.00 -5.49 14.10
C LEU A 232 17.38 -5.30 15.57
N ASN A 233 18.26 -6.18 16.06
CA ASN A 233 18.82 -6.12 17.39
C ASN A 233 20.37 -6.03 17.31
N PHE A 234 20.98 -5.07 18.00
CA PHE A 234 22.40 -4.78 17.88
C PHE A 234 23.01 -4.16 19.14
N GLN A 235 24.33 -4.24 19.26
CA GLN A 235 25.06 -3.89 20.49
C GLN A 235 25.32 -2.38 20.68
N ASN A 236 25.46 -1.60 19.59
CA ASN A 236 25.88 -0.19 19.70
C ASN A 236 25.20 0.70 18.65
N VAL A 237 24.83 1.92 19.06
CA VAL A 237 24.14 2.91 18.20
C VAL A 237 25.11 3.70 17.33
N SER A 238 26.33 3.98 17.82
CA SER A 238 27.30 4.84 17.13
C SER A 238 27.87 4.18 15.88
N GLY A 239 27.63 4.75 14.70
CA GLY A 239 28.08 4.25 13.40
C GLY A 239 27.22 3.13 12.79
N THR A 240 26.44 2.43 13.59
CA THR A 240 25.60 1.28 13.15
C THR A 240 24.46 1.73 12.23
N TYR A 241 23.88 2.91 12.48
CA TYR A 241 22.76 3.43 11.69
C TYR A 241 23.13 3.64 10.21
N LYS A 242 24.31 4.19 9.92
CA LYS A 242 24.79 4.40 8.55
C LYS A 242 25.04 3.05 7.83
N SER A 243 25.62 2.08 8.54
CA SER A 243 25.81 0.71 8.03
C SER A 243 24.46 0.04 7.75
N ILE A 244 23.49 0.14 8.66
CA ILE A 244 22.15 -0.40 8.49
C ILE A 244 21.46 0.22 7.26
N THR A 245 21.51 1.54 7.11
CA THR A 245 20.95 2.23 5.94
C THR A 245 21.56 1.71 4.64
N GLY A 246 22.89 1.51 4.60
CA GLY A 246 23.59 0.93 3.45
C GLY A 246 23.12 -0.50 3.11
N CYS A 247 22.87 -1.34 4.14
CA CYS A 247 22.33 -2.68 3.93
C CYS A 247 20.94 -2.63 3.26
N PHE A 248 20.05 -1.78 3.77
CA PHE A 248 18.70 -1.66 3.21
C PHE A 248 18.69 -1.03 1.80
N GLN A 249 19.63 -0.11 1.51
CA GLN A 249 19.82 0.40 0.14
C GLN A 249 20.23 -0.73 -0.82
N ARG A 250 21.08 -1.65 -0.36
CA ARG A 250 21.46 -2.84 -1.13
C ARG A 250 20.26 -3.77 -1.34
N VAL A 251 19.40 -3.94 -0.32
CA VAL A 251 18.14 -4.70 -0.45
C VAL A 251 17.24 -4.10 -1.53
N CYS A 252 16.99 -2.79 -1.51
CA CYS A 252 16.20 -2.13 -2.56
C CYS A 252 16.77 -2.39 -3.96
N LYS A 253 18.10 -2.30 -4.10
CA LYS A 253 18.79 -2.52 -5.36
C LYS A 253 18.64 -3.96 -5.85
N LEU A 254 18.90 -4.95 -4.99
CA LEU A 254 18.78 -6.38 -5.34
C LEU A 254 17.35 -6.75 -5.72
N ILE A 255 16.36 -6.27 -4.98
CA ILE A 255 14.95 -6.54 -5.30
C ILE A 255 14.61 -6.00 -6.69
N TYR A 256 15.08 -4.80 -7.04
CA TYR A 256 14.86 -4.24 -8.37
C TYR A 256 15.59 -5.02 -9.47
N GLU A 257 16.86 -5.41 -9.23
CA GLU A 257 17.67 -6.14 -10.20
C GLU A 257 17.17 -7.58 -10.43
N ASP A 258 16.76 -8.28 -9.37
CA ASP A 258 16.38 -9.68 -9.44
C ASP A 258 14.89 -9.91 -9.75
N PHE A 259 14.00 -9.00 -9.28
CA PHE A 259 12.55 -9.19 -9.37
C PHE A 259 11.85 -8.16 -10.28
N GLY A 260 12.52 -7.06 -10.68
CA GLY A 260 11.99 -6.07 -11.61
C GLY A 260 10.97 -5.08 -11.04
N PHE A 261 10.76 -5.07 -9.71
CA PHE A 261 9.89 -4.09 -9.03
C PHE A 261 10.63 -3.35 -7.91
N THR A 262 10.08 -2.24 -7.45
CA THR A 262 10.68 -1.45 -6.38
C THR A 262 10.00 -1.70 -5.04
N VAL A 263 10.77 -1.50 -3.97
CA VAL A 263 10.28 -1.46 -2.60
C VAL A 263 10.73 -0.17 -1.93
N THR A 264 9.86 0.39 -1.11
CA THR A 264 10.22 1.52 -0.24
C THR A 264 10.39 1.03 1.19
N ILE A 265 11.49 1.40 1.81
CA ILE A 265 11.85 0.95 3.16
C ILE A 265 11.92 2.16 4.10
N GLY A 266 11.02 2.20 5.08
CA GLY A 266 11.07 3.15 6.17
C GLY A 266 11.90 2.63 7.33
N LEU A 267 12.90 3.40 7.77
CA LEU A 267 13.72 3.11 8.94
C LEU A 267 13.27 3.97 10.11
N GLY A 268 12.92 3.34 11.22
CA GLY A 268 12.70 4.02 12.50
C GLY A 268 13.99 4.55 13.11
N ASN A 269 13.91 5.18 14.26
CA ASN A 269 15.08 5.53 15.06
C ASN A 269 15.59 4.32 15.85
N GLY A 270 16.86 4.33 16.19
CA GLY A 270 17.45 3.39 17.14
C GLY A 270 16.92 3.67 18.55
N VAL A 271 16.42 2.64 19.22
CA VAL A 271 15.84 2.72 20.57
C VAL A 271 16.48 1.72 21.51
N ALA A 272 16.43 1.97 22.82
CA ALA A 272 16.88 1.05 23.83
C ALA A 272 15.68 0.42 24.56
N GLY A 273 15.80 -0.87 24.88
CA GLY A 273 14.76 -1.64 25.56
C GLY A 273 13.62 -2.11 24.68
N LEU A 274 13.03 -3.27 25.04
CA LEU A 274 11.90 -3.88 24.32
C LEU A 274 10.66 -2.97 24.30
N GLU A 275 10.43 -2.22 25.37
CA GLU A 275 9.32 -1.30 25.54
C GLU A 275 9.29 -0.17 24.50
N SER A 276 10.48 0.20 23.99
CA SER A 276 10.65 1.29 23.02
C SER A 276 10.55 0.82 21.55
N VAL A 277 10.46 -0.48 21.28
CA VAL A 277 10.38 -1.03 19.92
C VAL A 277 9.18 -0.48 19.17
N SER A 278 8.04 -0.28 19.85
CA SER A 278 6.82 0.30 19.26
C SER A 278 7.02 1.76 18.80
N GLU A 279 7.90 2.53 19.46
CA GLU A 279 8.26 3.88 19.02
C GLU A 279 9.03 3.82 17.70
N SER A 280 10.05 2.96 17.62
CA SER A 280 10.82 2.76 16.38
C SER A 280 9.91 2.32 15.22
N TYR A 281 8.93 1.45 15.49
CA TYR A 281 7.95 1.02 14.50
C TYR A 281 7.07 2.18 14.00
N ARG A 282 6.51 3.00 14.89
CA ARG A 282 5.73 4.18 14.51
C ARG A 282 6.54 5.15 13.65
N ASN A 283 7.80 5.33 13.99
CA ASN A 283 8.71 6.18 13.24
C ASN A 283 9.06 5.58 11.86
N ALA A 284 9.20 4.25 11.76
CA ALA A 284 9.40 3.55 10.49
C ALA A 284 8.17 3.66 9.58
N LEU A 285 6.94 3.54 10.14
CA LEU A 285 5.70 3.77 9.41
C LEU A 285 5.58 5.21 8.90
N ALA A 286 5.94 6.20 9.72
CA ALA A 286 5.96 7.60 9.29
C ALA A 286 6.96 7.81 8.16
N ALA A 287 8.12 7.15 8.22
CA ALA A 287 9.13 7.21 7.16
C ALA A 287 8.63 6.59 5.84
N VAL A 288 7.97 5.42 5.87
CA VAL A 288 7.39 4.83 4.65
C VAL A 288 6.33 5.73 4.05
N LYS A 289 5.45 6.32 4.85
CA LYS A 289 4.41 7.24 4.36
C LYS A 289 4.99 8.47 3.66
N ASP A 290 6.21 8.88 4.03
CA ASP A 290 6.89 10.02 3.39
C ASP A 290 7.26 9.75 1.93
N LYS A 291 7.18 8.50 1.45
CA LYS A 291 7.37 8.16 0.03
C LYS A 291 6.46 8.95 -0.88
N PHE A 292 5.31 9.40 -0.38
CA PHE A 292 4.38 10.21 -1.14
C PHE A 292 5.05 11.49 -1.67
N ILE A 293 5.88 12.15 -0.84
CA ILE A 293 6.61 13.37 -1.23
C ILE A 293 8.00 13.04 -1.75
N SER A 294 8.73 12.16 -1.03
CA SER A 294 10.14 11.85 -1.31
C SER A 294 10.33 10.91 -2.51
N GLY A 295 9.28 10.25 -2.98
CA GLY A 295 9.31 9.24 -4.04
C GLY A 295 9.55 7.83 -3.48
N SER A 296 9.12 6.83 -4.27
CA SER A 296 9.23 5.40 -3.98
C SER A 296 10.59 4.80 -4.38
N GLY A 297 10.80 3.50 -4.12
CA GLY A 297 11.97 2.76 -4.55
C GLY A 297 13.25 3.08 -3.78
N ARG A 298 13.15 3.50 -2.53
CA ARG A 298 14.31 3.94 -1.72
C ARG A 298 14.16 3.65 -0.23
N VAL A 299 15.25 3.88 0.48
CA VAL A 299 15.27 3.87 1.95
C VAL A 299 15.03 5.27 2.48
N ILE A 300 14.02 5.43 3.32
CA ILE A 300 13.64 6.68 3.97
C ILE A 300 13.87 6.53 5.47
N SER A 301 14.70 7.40 6.05
CA SER A 301 15.07 7.37 7.46
C SER A 301 14.28 8.41 8.24
N TYR A 302 13.61 7.98 9.32
CA TYR A 302 12.89 8.89 10.21
C TYR A 302 13.81 9.92 10.88
N VAL A 303 15.05 9.55 11.20
CA VAL A 303 16.04 10.48 11.79
C VAL A 303 16.30 11.67 10.85
N ASN A 304 16.34 11.44 9.53
CA ASN A 304 16.49 12.52 8.57
C ASN A 304 15.23 13.40 8.50
N LEU A 305 14.05 12.80 8.64
CA LEU A 305 12.77 13.51 8.63
C LEU A 305 12.55 14.35 9.89
N SER A 306 12.93 13.82 11.06
CA SER A 306 12.75 14.49 12.35
C SER A 306 13.73 15.67 12.55
N ASN A 307 14.92 15.59 11.96
CA ASN A 307 15.89 16.69 11.97
C ASN A 307 15.50 17.86 11.04
N GLN A 308 14.54 17.63 10.14
CA GLN A 308 13.98 18.66 9.29
C GLN A 308 12.86 19.33 10.08
N ASN A 309 13.06 20.59 10.50
CA ASN A 309 12.02 21.42 11.10
C ASN A 309 10.90 21.62 10.07
N ARG A 310 9.99 20.65 9.93
CA ARG A 310 8.80 20.78 9.12
C ARG A 310 7.93 21.88 9.74
N ARG A 311 8.06 23.08 9.20
CA ARG A 311 7.25 24.22 9.64
C ARG A 311 5.81 23.90 9.27
N ALA A 312 4.90 24.10 10.23
CA ALA A 312 3.47 24.21 9.89
C ALA A 312 3.34 25.41 8.96
N SER A 313 3.23 25.15 7.67
CA SER A 313 2.97 26.21 6.70
C SER A 313 1.46 26.46 6.66
N PHE A 314 1.05 27.71 6.68
CA PHE A 314 -0.34 28.07 6.45
C PHE A 314 -0.68 27.77 4.98
N TYR A 315 -1.90 27.28 4.75
CA TYR A 315 -2.43 27.10 3.41
C TYR A 315 -2.36 28.41 2.64
N ARG A 316 -1.75 28.38 1.45
CA ARG A 316 -1.56 29.56 0.61
C ARG A 316 -2.86 29.89 -0.16
N LEU A 317 -3.75 30.64 0.48
CA LEU A 317 -5.01 31.10 -0.13
C LEU A 317 -4.79 31.88 -1.42
N ASP A 318 -3.66 32.60 -1.56
CA ASP A 318 -3.28 33.33 -2.76
C ASP A 318 -3.13 32.44 -4.02
N LEU A 319 -2.80 31.17 -3.85
CA LEU A 319 -2.74 30.21 -4.96
C LEU A 319 -4.11 29.91 -5.55
N ASN A 320 -5.15 29.88 -4.69
CA ASN A 320 -6.52 29.65 -5.14
C ASN A 320 -7.01 30.77 -6.03
N ASP A 321 -6.75 32.03 -5.62
CA ASP A 321 -7.14 33.22 -6.39
C ASP A 321 -6.39 33.26 -7.73
N LYS A 322 -5.10 32.96 -7.73
CA LYS A 322 -4.28 32.90 -8.96
C LYS A 322 -4.75 31.82 -9.92
N LEU A 323 -5.06 30.61 -9.41
CA LEU A 323 -5.59 29.52 -10.24
C LEU A 323 -6.93 29.88 -10.85
N LEU A 324 -7.83 30.47 -10.05
CA LEU A 324 -9.14 30.89 -10.53
C LEU A 324 -9.04 32.02 -11.56
N GLU A 325 -8.13 32.98 -11.37
CA GLU A 325 -7.85 34.03 -12.34
C GLU A 325 -7.30 33.46 -13.66
N ALA A 326 -6.34 32.54 -13.60
CA ALA A 326 -5.77 31.87 -14.78
C ALA A 326 -6.83 31.04 -15.53
N LEU A 327 -7.70 30.31 -14.82
CA LEU A 327 -8.84 29.59 -15.40
C LEU A 327 -9.81 30.55 -16.12
N ARG A 328 -10.14 31.69 -15.50
CA ARG A 328 -11.04 32.71 -16.10
C ARG A 328 -10.44 33.34 -17.36
N LYS A 329 -9.11 33.42 -17.44
CA LYS A 329 -8.38 33.91 -18.62
C LYS A 329 -8.16 32.83 -19.68
N ASN A 330 -8.48 31.55 -19.38
CA ASN A 330 -8.12 30.38 -20.18
C ASN A 330 -6.62 30.29 -20.45
N ASP A 331 -5.80 30.71 -19.50
CA ASP A 331 -4.34 30.73 -19.57
C ASP A 331 -3.76 29.45 -18.98
N TYR A 332 -3.63 28.42 -19.80
CA TYR A 332 -3.11 27.12 -19.38
C TYR A 332 -1.63 27.18 -18.97
N GLU A 333 -0.83 28.01 -19.62
CA GLU A 333 0.60 28.14 -19.26
C GLU A 333 0.75 28.74 -17.85
N ALA A 334 -0.04 29.77 -17.51
CA ALA A 334 -0.07 30.30 -16.16
C ALA A 334 -0.53 29.25 -15.11
N ILE A 335 -1.52 28.43 -15.46
CA ILE A 335 -1.98 27.33 -14.58
C ILE A 335 -0.84 26.34 -14.34
N LYS A 336 -0.13 25.91 -15.38
CA LYS A 336 0.99 24.98 -15.31
C LYS A 336 2.12 25.52 -14.45
N ASP A 337 2.46 26.80 -14.61
CA ASP A 337 3.49 27.47 -13.78
C ASP A 337 3.08 27.50 -12.29
N ILE A 338 1.81 27.76 -11.99
CA ILE A 338 1.30 27.77 -10.62
C ILE A 338 1.37 26.35 -10.01
N LEU A 339 0.95 25.32 -10.76
CA LEU A 339 1.02 23.93 -10.33
C LEU A 339 2.47 23.50 -10.08
N MET A 340 3.38 23.85 -10.99
CA MET A 340 4.79 23.53 -10.87
C MET A 340 5.43 24.22 -9.65
N SER A 341 5.16 25.52 -9.46
CA SER A 341 5.62 26.27 -8.28
C SER A 341 5.11 25.64 -6.97
N ALA A 342 3.83 25.27 -6.92
CA ALA A 342 3.25 24.63 -5.74
C ALA A 342 3.88 23.26 -5.43
N LYS A 343 4.14 22.45 -6.45
CA LYS A 343 4.85 21.16 -6.32
C LYS A 343 6.27 21.36 -5.79
N GLU A 344 7.00 22.30 -6.34
CA GLU A 344 8.35 22.67 -5.90
C GLU A 344 8.38 23.16 -4.46
N ASP A 345 7.44 24.02 -4.07
CA ASP A 345 7.31 24.54 -2.70
C ASP A 345 7.11 23.39 -1.70
N ILE A 346 6.25 22.41 -2.01
CA ILE A 346 6.02 21.23 -1.16
C ILE A 346 7.31 20.43 -0.98
N LYS A 347 8.05 20.20 -2.06
CA LYS A 347 9.31 19.43 -2.05
C LYS A 347 10.44 20.17 -1.33
N GLN A 348 10.66 21.45 -1.64
CA GLN A 348 11.79 22.24 -1.11
C GLN A 348 11.59 22.61 0.35
N GLN A 349 10.38 22.97 0.76
CA GLN A 349 10.07 23.30 2.14
C GLN A 349 9.84 22.07 3.02
N GLN A 350 9.87 20.87 2.42
CA GLN A 350 9.67 19.58 3.09
C GLN A 350 8.41 19.57 3.96
N LEU A 351 7.30 20.00 3.36
CA LEU A 351 6.01 20.10 4.03
C LEU A 351 5.47 18.70 4.39
N SER A 352 4.51 18.64 5.29
CA SER A 352 3.91 17.36 5.69
C SER A 352 3.05 16.75 4.57
N ASN A 353 2.86 15.43 4.62
CA ASN A 353 1.94 14.75 3.71
C ASN A 353 0.52 15.33 3.80
N ASP A 354 0.05 15.65 5.03
CA ASP A 354 -1.28 16.26 5.23
C ASP A 354 -1.40 17.60 4.51
N TYR A 355 -0.31 18.41 4.54
CA TYR A 355 -0.27 19.66 3.79
C TYR A 355 -0.31 19.41 2.27
N ALA A 356 0.47 18.45 1.78
CA ALA A 356 0.49 18.10 0.37
C ALA A 356 -0.88 17.62 -0.12
N TYR A 357 -1.55 16.76 0.64
CA TYR A 357 -2.94 16.33 0.35
C TYR A 357 -3.90 17.52 0.37
N THR A 358 -3.85 18.36 1.40
CA THR A 358 -4.72 19.55 1.50
C THR A 358 -4.56 20.46 0.29
N MET A 359 -3.32 20.68 -0.17
CA MET A 359 -3.02 21.50 -1.34
C MET A 359 -3.56 20.88 -2.63
N THR A 360 -3.29 19.63 -2.89
CA THR A 360 -3.70 18.93 -4.13
C THR A 360 -5.22 18.80 -4.23
N PHE A 361 -5.90 18.44 -3.14
CA PHE A 361 -7.38 18.39 -3.09
C PHE A 361 -8.01 19.79 -3.16
N GLY A 362 -7.38 20.80 -2.58
CA GLY A 362 -7.79 22.20 -2.69
C GLY A 362 -7.76 22.69 -4.14
N MET A 363 -6.66 22.47 -4.86
CA MET A 363 -6.53 22.82 -6.27
C MET A 363 -7.54 22.08 -7.15
N LEU A 364 -7.75 20.77 -6.89
CA LEU A 364 -8.79 19.99 -7.57
C LEU A 364 -10.17 20.62 -7.36
N SER A 365 -10.51 20.96 -6.12
CA SER A 365 -11.80 21.55 -5.77
C SER A 365 -12.05 22.89 -6.50
N ILE A 366 -11.01 23.70 -6.66
CA ILE A 366 -11.10 24.96 -7.42
C ILE A 366 -11.46 24.69 -8.88
N CYS A 367 -10.77 23.74 -9.53
CA CYS A 367 -11.05 23.37 -10.91
C CYS A 367 -12.49 22.88 -11.10
N LEU A 368 -12.93 21.96 -10.22
CA LEU A 368 -14.29 21.40 -10.27
C LEU A 368 -15.37 22.48 -10.00
N SER A 369 -15.12 23.37 -9.04
CA SER A 369 -16.01 24.50 -8.76
C SER A 369 -16.11 25.44 -9.95
N TYR A 370 -14.99 25.69 -10.64
CA TYR A 370 -14.99 26.50 -11.85
C TYR A 370 -15.78 25.86 -12.99
N ILE A 371 -15.69 24.53 -13.19
CA ILE A 371 -16.52 23.81 -14.18
C ILE A 371 -18.00 24.04 -13.89
N ILE A 372 -18.42 23.92 -12.62
CA ILE A 372 -19.81 24.15 -12.20
C ILE A 372 -20.21 25.63 -12.39
N GLU A 373 -19.33 26.57 -12.02
CA GLU A 373 -19.54 28.02 -12.23
C GLU A 373 -19.77 28.37 -13.71
N MET A 374 -19.17 27.58 -14.63
CA MET A 374 -19.34 27.71 -16.08
C MET A 374 -20.59 26.99 -16.61
N ASN A 375 -21.48 26.57 -15.72
CA ASN A 375 -22.69 25.82 -16.02
C ASN A 375 -22.43 24.57 -16.89
N CYS A 376 -21.36 23.84 -16.56
CA CYS A 376 -21.01 22.56 -17.14
C CYS A 376 -21.04 21.48 -16.07
N SER A 377 -21.47 20.27 -16.41
CA SER A 377 -21.30 19.13 -15.51
C SER A 377 -19.85 18.64 -15.55
N ILE A 378 -19.39 18.05 -14.45
CA ILE A 378 -18.04 17.46 -14.38
C ILE A 378 -17.91 16.35 -15.43
N ALA A 379 -18.96 15.56 -15.64
CA ALA A 379 -19.01 14.50 -16.64
C ALA A 379 -18.88 15.02 -18.09
N GLU A 380 -19.47 16.17 -18.42
CA GLU A 380 -19.29 16.78 -19.74
C GLU A 380 -17.84 17.18 -20.05
N VAL A 381 -17.07 17.55 -19.01
CA VAL A 381 -15.70 18.04 -19.16
C VAL A 381 -14.69 16.90 -19.05
N LEU A 382 -14.85 16.02 -18.06
CA LEU A 382 -13.87 14.99 -17.70
C LEU A 382 -14.28 13.58 -18.13
N GLY A 383 -15.55 13.37 -18.55
CA GLY A 383 -16.10 12.07 -18.92
C GLY A 383 -16.94 11.43 -17.81
N ASP A 384 -17.94 10.63 -18.21
CA ASP A 384 -18.96 10.05 -17.31
C ASP A 384 -18.38 9.05 -16.30
N THR A 385 -17.29 8.37 -16.65
CA THR A 385 -16.65 7.35 -15.80
C THR A 385 -15.53 7.90 -14.95
N PHE A 386 -15.21 9.18 -15.05
CA PHE A 386 -14.10 9.80 -14.34
C PHE A 386 -14.56 10.38 -13.00
N HIS A 387 -14.00 9.85 -11.90
CA HIS A 387 -14.27 10.25 -10.54
C HIS A 387 -13.08 11.02 -9.94
N PRO A 388 -12.99 12.35 -10.10
CA PRO A 388 -11.78 13.13 -9.80
C PRO A 388 -11.20 12.94 -8.40
N TYR A 389 -12.06 12.87 -7.38
CA TYR A 389 -11.63 12.70 -6.00
C TYR A 389 -11.11 11.28 -5.73
N GLU A 390 -11.74 10.26 -6.29
CA GLU A 390 -11.31 8.86 -6.18
C GLU A 390 -9.99 8.65 -6.91
N GLU A 391 -9.88 9.16 -8.14
CA GLU A 391 -8.63 9.14 -8.90
C GLU A 391 -7.48 9.84 -8.15
N MET A 392 -7.73 10.99 -7.53
CA MET A 392 -6.75 11.70 -6.73
C MET A 392 -6.35 10.91 -5.48
N TYR A 393 -7.32 10.31 -4.78
CA TYR A 393 -7.08 9.52 -3.57
C TYR A 393 -6.22 8.29 -3.85
N ASN A 394 -6.38 7.68 -5.02
CA ASN A 394 -5.64 6.49 -5.42
C ASN A 394 -4.19 6.77 -5.87
N LYS A 395 -3.78 8.05 -6.00
CA LYS A 395 -2.40 8.38 -6.37
C LYS A 395 -1.42 8.10 -5.24
N GLN A 396 -0.33 7.44 -5.58
CA GLN A 396 0.66 6.97 -4.62
C GLN A 396 1.83 7.94 -4.41
N SER A 397 1.94 8.97 -5.26
CA SER A 397 2.99 9.97 -5.16
C SER A 397 2.48 11.38 -5.44
N LEU A 398 3.18 12.38 -4.89
CA LEU A 398 2.93 13.79 -5.18
C LEU A 398 3.05 14.09 -6.69
N GLU A 399 3.97 13.44 -7.37
CA GLU A 399 4.17 13.58 -8.82
C GLU A 399 2.92 13.13 -9.59
N ASP A 400 2.36 11.96 -9.24
CA ASP A 400 1.15 11.44 -9.86
C ASP A 400 -0.06 12.35 -9.61
N CYS A 401 -0.16 12.96 -8.40
CA CYS A 401 -1.20 13.92 -8.08
C CYS A 401 -1.12 15.17 -8.97
N PHE A 402 0.08 15.74 -9.13
CA PHE A 402 0.27 16.92 -9.97
C PHE A 402 0.08 16.62 -11.46
N THR A 403 0.51 15.45 -11.94
CA THR A 403 0.23 14.98 -13.30
C THR A 403 -1.27 14.86 -13.56
N LEU A 404 -2.03 14.34 -12.61
CA LEU A 404 -3.48 14.27 -12.68
C LEU A 404 -4.12 15.68 -12.69
N LEU A 405 -3.65 16.59 -11.83
CA LEU A 405 -4.12 17.98 -11.82
C LEU A 405 -3.86 18.66 -13.16
N GLU A 406 -2.66 18.55 -13.71
CA GLU A 406 -2.31 19.09 -15.02
C GLU A 406 -3.27 18.59 -16.11
N ASP A 407 -3.57 17.28 -16.15
CA ASP A 407 -4.52 16.71 -17.11
C ASP A 407 -5.94 17.23 -16.92
N ILE A 408 -6.43 17.32 -15.66
CA ILE A 408 -7.77 17.85 -15.35
C ILE A 408 -7.89 19.32 -15.76
N PHE A 409 -6.91 20.15 -15.41
CA PHE A 409 -6.92 21.57 -15.78
C PHE A 409 -6.83 21.77 -17.28
N ARG A 410 -5.97 21.00 -17.97
CA ARG A 410 -5.84 21.03 -19.43
C ARG A 410 -7.16 20.70 -20.12
N ARG A 411 -7.80 19.57 -19.77
CA ARG A 411 -9.11 19.17 -20.31
C ARG A 411 -10.17 20.22 -20.04
N THR A 412 -10.14 20.83 -18.87
CA THR A 412 -11.08 21.88 -18.49
C THR A 412 -10.93 23.11 -19.40
N VAL A 413 -9.70 23.59 -19.58
CA VAL A 413 -9.42 24.74 -20.46
C VAL A 413 -9.80 24.44 -21.90
N GLU A 414 -9.36 23.30 -22.46
CA GLU A 414 -9.65 22.89 -23.84
C GLU A 414 -11.15 22.75 -24.10
N LYS A 415 -11.87 22.08 -23.19
CA LYS A 415 -13.32 21.86 -23.34
C LYS A 415 -14.09 23.16 -23.28
N LEU A 416 -13.74 24.03 -22.32
CA LEU A 416 -14.43 25.30 -22.14
C LEU A 416 -14.11 26.26 -23.28
N GLN A 417 -12.89 26.28 -23.83
CA GLN A 417 -12.57 27.09 -25.02
C GLN A 417 -13.46 26.73 -26.22
N ASN A 418 -13.72 25.45 -26.43
CA ASN A 418 -14.50 24.96 -27.57
C ASN A 418 -16.02 25.07 -27.38
N THR A 419 -16.51 24.91 -26.16
CA THR A 419 -17.96 24.84 -25.87
C THR A 419 -18.53 26.18 -25.41
N PHE A 420 -17.71 26.99 -24.76
CA PHE A 420 -18.13 28.23 -24.14
C PHE A 420 -18.71 29.29 -25.11
N PRO A 421 -18.14 29.54 -26.31
CA PRO A 421 -18.68 30.56 -27.23
C PRO A 421 -20.10 30.23 -27.69
N GLN A 422 -20.40 28.94 -27.90
CA GLN A 422 -21.75 28.52 -28.34
C GLN A 422 -22.77 28.60 -27.21
N LYS A 423 -22.41 28.12 -26.00
CA LYS A 423 -23.25 28.24 -24.81
C LYS A 423 -23.48 29.72 -24.43
N ALA A 424 -22.44 30.54 -24.48
CA ALA A 424 -22.55 31.98 -24.21
C ALA A 424 -23.50 32.67 -25.19
N ALA A 425 -23.39 32.42 -26.50
CA ALA A 425 -24.27 32.98 -27.51
C ALA A 425 -25.74 32.56 -27.33
N SER A 426 -25.99 31.34 -26.85
CA SER A 426 -27.37 30.89 -26.51
C SER A 426 -27.93 31.65 -25.31
N ILE A 427 -27.14 31.75 -24.23
CA ILE A 427 -27.52 32.44 -23.00
C ILE A 427 -27.75 33.94 -23.26
N LEU A 428 -26.86 34.57 -24.04
CA LEU A 428 -27.02 35.98 -24.40
C LEU A 428 -28.33 36.25 -25.15
N ARG A 429 -28.68 35.34 -26.09
CA ARG A 429 -29.97 35.44 -26.80
C ARG A 429 -31.15 35.31 -25.84
N GLU A 430 -31.09 34.39 -24.90
CA GLU A 430 -32.14 34.17 -23.91
C GLU A 430 -32.29 35.36 -22.94
N VAL A 431 -31.18 35.93 -22.50
CA VAL A 431 -31.12 37.14 -21.69
C VAL A 431 -31.70 38.35 -22.46
N GLU A 432 -31.29 38.54 -23.72
CA GLU A 432 -31.81 39.63 -24.56
C GLU A 432 -33.31 39.49 -24.80
N GLU A 433 -33.78 38.27 -25.08
CA GLU A 433 -35.20 38.01 -25.32
C GLU A 433 -36.02 38.26 -24.04
N TYR A 434 -35.53 37.79 -22.90
CA TYR A 434 -36.17 38.03 -21.59
C TYR A 434 -36.27 39.54 -21.29
N ILE A 435 -35.19 40.28 -21.53
CA ILE A 435 -35.20 41.74 -21.35
C ILE A 435 -36.20 42.42 -22.30
N ARG A 436 -36.30 42.00 -23.56
CA ARG A 436 -37.26 42.52 -24.52
C ARG A 436 -38.72 42.27 -24.13
N GLN A 437 -38.99 41.14 -23.48
CA GLN A 437 -40.35 40.80 -23.04
C GLN A 437 -40.76 41.50 -21.73
N HIS A 438 -39.77 41.80 -20.85
CA HIS A 438 -40.02 42.25 -19.49
C HIS A 438 -39.46 43.64 -19.17
N TYR A 439 -38.93 44.40 -20.16
CA TYR A 439 -38.32 45.72 -19.89
C TYR A 439 -39.28 46.71 -19.23
N SER A 440 -40.61 46.57 -19.44
CA SER A 440 -41.67 47.42 -18.85
C SER A 440 -41.91 47.14 -17.37
N ASP A 441 -41.40 46.04 -16.83
CA ASP A 441 -41.52 45.74 -15.41
C ASP A 441 -40.49 46.58 -14.62
N SER A 442 -41.00 47.45 -13.75
CA SER A 442 -40.15 48.30 -12.90
C SER A 442 -39.33 47.52 -11.85
N SER A 443 -39.75 46.28 -11.55
CA SER A 443 -39.06 45.36 -10.61
C SER A 443 -37.99 44.50 -11.27
N LEU A 444 -37.78 44.62 -12.59
CA LEU A 444 -36.79 43.82 -13.32
C LEU A 444 -35.37 44.07 -12.80
N THR A 445 -34.78 43.04 -12.20
CA THR A 445 -33.40 43.01 -11.73
C THR A 445 -32.66 41.86 -12.39
N VAL A 446 -31.30 41.87 -12.32
CA VAL A 446 -30.49 40.78 -12.82
C VAL A 446 -30.77 39.49 -12.06
N GLU A 447 -31.04 39.59 -10.75
CA GLU A 447 -31.37 38.48 -9.88
C GLU A 447 -32.72 37.83 -10.26
N SER A 448 -33.75 38.65 -10.47
CA SER A 448 -35.08 38.13 -10.88
C SER A 448 -35.03 37.48 -12.26
N MET A 449 -34.30 38.07 -13.19
CA MET A 449 -34.08 37.52 -14.52
C MET A 449 -33.32 36.18 -14.44
N ALA A 450 -32.20 36.13 -13.70
CA ALA A 450 -31.37 34.94 -13.55
C ALA A 450 -32.16 33.76 -12.97
N SER A 451 -33.01 34.01 -11.97
CA SER A 451 -33.89 33.00 -11.40
C SER A 451 -34.92 32.47 -12.42
N ASN A 452 -35.45 33.29 -13.30
CA ASN A 452 -36.45 32.89 -14.29
C ASN A 452 -35.86 32.11 -15.47
N ILE A 453 -34.60 32.41 -15.83
CA ILE A 453 -33.89 31.66 -16.89
C ILE A 453 -33.00 30.55 -16.34
N PHE A 454 -33.09 30.24 -15.03
CA PHE A 454 -32.39 29.17 -14.36
C PHE A 454 -30.86 29.22 -14.44
N PHE A 455 -30.28 30.45 -14.36
CA PHE A 455 -28.84 30.66 -14.33
C PHE A 455 -28.41 31.45 -13.10
N ASP A 456 -27.13 31.33 -12.74
CA ASP A 456 -26.53 32.16 -11.70
C ASP A 456 -26.36 33.63 -12.16
N ALA A 457 -26.76 34.60 -11.33
CA ALA A 457 -26.71 36.03 -11.68
C ALA A 457 -25.27 36.51 -11.94
N SER A 458 -24.29 36.02 -11.20
CA SER A 458 -22.86 36.38 -11.38
C SER A 458 -22.33 35.83 -12.69
N TYR A 459 -22.77 34.63 -13.07
CA TYR A 459 -22.42 34.00 -14.35
C TYR A 459 -22.97 34.80 -15.54
N ILE A 460 -24.24 35.21 -15.50
CA ILE A 460 -24.87 36.04 -16.54
C ILE A 460 -24.17 37.38 -16.65
N ARG A 461 -23.91 38.07 -15.54
CA ARG A 461 -23.19 39.37 -15.53
C ARG A 461 -21.84 39.24 -16.23
N ARG A 462 -21.09 38.17 -15.94
CA ARG A 462 -19.78 37.96 -16.52
C ARG A 462 -19.83 37.68 -18.02
N ILE A 463 -20.74 36.83 -18.48
CA ILE A 463 -20.93 36.55 -19.91
C ILE A 463 -21.35 37.84 -20.63
N PHE A 464 -22.36 38.52 -20.08
CA PHE A 464 -22.92 39.71 -20.70
C PHE A 464 -21.86 40.81 -20.85
N SER A 465 -21.13 41.13 -19.79
CA SER A 465 -20.04 42.11 -19.82
C SER A 465 -18.93 41.73 -20.79
N ARG A 466 -18.60 40.41 -20.91
CA ARG A 466 -17.52 39.93 -21.79
C ARG A 466 -17.86 40.04 -23.28
N TYR A 467 -19.12 39.83 -23.64
CA TYR A 467 -19.53 39.76 -25.06
C TYR A 467 -20.33 40.95 -25.57
N MET A 468 -20.91 41.75 -24.67
CA MET A 468 -21.75 42.88 -25.04
C MET A 468 -21.09 44.24 -24.73
N ASP A 469 -19.87 44.27 -24.19
CA ASP A 469 -19.11 45.45 -23.80
C ASP A 469 -19.89 46.46 -22.93
N CYS A 470 -20.96 46.02 -22.25
CA CYS A 470 -21.78 46.83 -21.35
C CYS A 470 -22.32 45.99 -20.22
N THR A 471 -22.79 46.62 -19.14
CA THR A 471 -23.49 45.91 -18.08
C THR A 471 -24.93 45.57 -18.49
N ILE A 472 -25.51 44.53 -17.89
CA ILE A 472 -26.93 44.18 -18.11
C ILE A 472 -27.84 45.34 -17.75
N SER A 473 -27.54 46.06 -16.68
CA SER A 473 -28.31 47.26 -16.26
C SER A 473 -28.26 48.39 -17.29
N ASP A 474 -27.10 48.60 -17.94
CA ASP A 474 -26.98 49.56 -19.03
C ASP A 474 -27.77 49.09 -20.25
N TYR A 475 -27.75 47.79 -20.55
CA TYR A 475 -28.52 47.23 -21.66
C TYR A 475 -30.04 47.36 -21.44
N ILE A 476 -30.54 47.04 -20.23
CA ILE A 476 -31.95 47.24 -19.85
C ILE A 476 -32.32 48.74 -20.03
N THR A 477 -31.44 49.62 -19.55
CA THR A 477 -31.65 51.06 -19.72
C THR A 477 -31.72 51.46 -21.18
N ALA A 478 -30.81 50.96 -22.03
CA ALA A 478 -30.80 51.26 -23.46
C ALA A 478 -32.07 50.75 -24.17
N VAL A 479 -32.56 49.55 -23.82
CA VAL A 479 -33.82 48.99 -24.36
C VAL A 479 -35.00 49.89 -23.94
N ARG A 480 -35.10 50.26 -22.66
CA ARG A 480 -36.14 51.15 -22.14
C ARG A 480 -36.11 52.50 -22.84
N MET A 481 -34.96 53.10 -23.03
CA MET A 481 -34.81 54.39 -23.72
C MET A 481 -35.20 54.28 -25.19
N LYS A 482 -34.85 53.23 -25.89
CA LYS A 482 -35.23 52.97 -27.28
C LYS A 482 -36.76 52.87 -27.45
N GLU A 483 -37.41 52.12 -26.55
CA GLU A 483 -38.86 52.00 -26.58
C GLU A 483 -39.56 53.31 -26.14
N ALA A 484 -39.01 54.00 -25.14
CA ALA A 484 -39.51 55.35 -24.75
C ALA A 484 -39.52 56.35 -25.90
N ARG A 485 -38.41 56.31 -26.73
CA ARG A 485 -38.33 57.16 -27.91
C ARG A 485 -39.49 56.91 -28.89
N LYS A 486 -39.76 55.61 -29.18
CA LYS A 486 -40.87 55.24 -30.08
C LYS A 486 -42.23 55.72 -29.57
N LEU A 487 -42.47 55.59 -28.25
CA LEU A 487 -43.71 56.00 -27.63
C LEU A 487 -43.89 57.55 -27.67
N LEU A 488 -42.79 58.32 -27.48
CA LEU A 488 -42.80 59.77 -27.58
C LEU A 488 -43.04 60.28 -29.01
N GLU A 489 -42.58 59.52 -30.03
CA GLU A 489 -42.81 59.83 -31.44
C GLU A 489 -44.27 59.66 -31.86
N GLN A 490 -45.08 58.88 -31.13
CA GLN A 490 -46.53 58.71 -31.40
C GLN A 490 -47.40 59.84 -30.88
N GLN A 491 -46.88 60.81 -30.14
CA GLN A 491 -47.48 62.10 -29.62
C GLN A 491 -48.75 61.97 -28.79
N ASP A 492 -49.26 60.79 -28.47
CA ASP A 492 -50.54 60.59 -27.76
C ASP A 492 -50.39 60.37 -26.24
N LEU A 493 -49.14 60.34 -25.72
CA LEU A 493 -48.85 59.92 -24.35
C LEU A 493 -48.17 61.06 -23.54
N THR A 494 -48.49 61.15 -22.27
CA THR A 494 -47.77 62.03 -21.35
C THR A 494 -46.42 61.47 -20.99
N ILE A 495 -45.44 62.31 -20.66
CA ILE A 495 -44.08 61.84 -20.23
C ILE A 495 -44.18 60.92 -19.05
N SER A 496 -45.11 61.13 -18.12
CA SER A 496 -45.34 60.21 -16.98
C SER A 496 -45.85 58.86 -17.42
N SER A 497 -46.80 58.80 -18.37
CA SER A 497 -47.31 57.53 -18.92
C SER A 497 -46.24 56.75 -19.70
N VAL A 498 -45.40 57.49 -20.45
CA VAL A 498 -44.26 56.81 -21.15
C VAL A 498 -43.26 56.25 -20.15
N ALA A 499 -42.94 57.01 -19.07
CA ALA A 499 -42.05 56.53 -18.03
C ALA A 499 -42.56 55.18 -17.41
N GLU A 500 -43.85 55.15 -17.06
CA GLU A 500 -44.48 53.95 -16.50
C GLU A 500 -44.49 52.78 -17.48
N GLN A 501 -44.86 53.00 -18.74
CA GLN A 501 -44.90 51.96 -19.76
C GLN A 501 -43.53 51.39 -20.10
N VAL A 502 -42.42 52.09 -19.87
CA VAL A 502 -41.07 51.58 -20.09
C VAL A 502 -40.40 51.17 -18.80
N GLY A 503 -41.15 50.99 -17.69
CA GLY A 503 -40.67 50.40 -16.46
C GLY A 503 -39.94 51.34 -15.49
N TYR A 504 -40.26 52.65 -15.52
CA TYR A 504 -39.78 53.59 -14.51
C TYR A 504 -40.91 54.03 -13.59
N SER A 505 -40.77 53.82 -12.31
CA SER A 505 -41.69 54.24 -11.27
C SER A 505 -41.62 55.79 -10.99
N ASP A 506 -40.45 56.41 -11.27
CA ASP A 506 -40.25 57.88 -11.10
C ASP A 506 -39.98 58.55 -12.46
N PRO A 507 -40.96 59.39 -12.93
CA PRO A 507 -40.78 60.14 -14.17
C PRO A 507 -39.64 61.15 -14.15
N GLY A 508 -39.25 61.66 -12.95
CA GLY A 508 -38.09 62.54 -12.80
C GLY A 508 -36.77 61.80 -13.07
N TYR A 509 -36.62 60.55 -12.55
CA TYR A 509 -35.49 59.71 -12.81
C TYR A 509 -35.44 59.24 -14.28
N PHE A 510 -36.60 58.90 -14.84
CA PHE A 510 -36.73 58.62 -16.28
C PHE A 510 -36.20 59.77 -17.14
N SER A 511 -36.64 61.02 -16.86
CA SER A 511 -36.20 62.18 -17.62
C SER A 511 -34.68 62.40 -17.57
N LYS A 512 -34.04 62.13 -16.42
CA LYS A 512 -32.60 62.22 -16.27
C LYS A 512 -31.87 61.11 -17.13
N CYS A 513 -32.36 59.87 -17.08
CA CYS A 513 -31.84 58.79 -17.88
C CYS A 513 -32.01 59.06 -19.37
N PHE A 514 -33.14 59.52 -19.81
CA PHE A 514 -33.42 59.88 -21.22
C PHE A 514 -32.50 61.01 -21.71
N LYS A 515 -32.31 62.08 -20.92
CA LYS A 515 -31.37 63.15 -21.25
C LYS A 515 -29.94 62.67 -21.33
N LYS A 516 -29.54 61.78 -20.42
CA LYS A 516 -28.21 61.17 -20.46
C LYS A 516 -27.97 60.29 -21.72
N HIS A 517 -29.01 59.58 -22.17
CA HIS A 517 -28.92 58.68 -23.30
C HIS A 517 -29.04 59.42 -24.66
N PHE A 518 -29.89 60.39 -24.81
CA PHE A 518 -30.16 61.09 -26.08
C PHE A 518 -29.66 62.54 -26.13
N GLY A 519 -29.09 63.10 -25.08
CA GLY A 519 -28.58 64.47 -25.01
C GLY A 519 -29.62 65.52 -24.81
N ALA A 520 -30.93 65.20 -24.87
CA ALA A 520 -32.07 66.13 -24.67
C ALA A 520 -33.08 65.48 -23.70
N SER A 521 -33.80 66.32 -22.94
CA SER A 521 -34.91 65.86 -22.09
C SER A 521 -36.09 65.37 -22.95
N PRO A 522 -36.95 64.48 -22.45
CA PRO A 522 -38.13 64.00 -23.19
C PRO A 522 -38.97 65.12 -23.73
N ARG A 523 -39.14 66.22 -22.98
CA ARG A 523 -39.88 67.40 -23.41
C ARG A 523 -39.21 68.22 -24.53
N GLU A 524 -37.89 68.40 -24.44
CA GLU A 524 -37.10 68.99 -25.49
C GLU A 524 -37.06 68.13 -26.76
N TYR A 525 -37.12 66.80 -26.62
CA TYR A 525 -37.15 65.83 -27.72
C TYR A 525 -38.47 65.91 -28.48
N ILE A 526 -39.60 65.88 -27.80
CA ILE A 526 -40.96 66.07 -28.40
C ILE A 526 -41.09 67.41 -29.13
N ASN A 527 -40.57 68.53 -28.54
CA ASN A 527 -40.64 69.84 -29.18
C ASN A 527 -39.76 69.99 -30.44
N LYS A 528 -38.90 69.04 -30.72
CA LYS A 528 -38.02 68.97 -31.93
C LYS A 528 -38.55 68.08 -33.03
N LEU A 529 -39.53 67.22 -32.72
CA LEU A 529 -40.28 66.41 -33.69
C LEU A 529 -41.32 67.29 -34.38
#